data_e225bbf3eb8a5eb8a456a15c52c03475
#
_entry.id   e225bbf3eb8a5eb8a456a15c52c03475
#
_cell.length_a   1.000
_cell.length_b   1.000
_cell.length_c   1.000
_cell.angle_alpha   90.00
_cell.angle_beta   90.00
_cell.angle_gamma   90.00
#
_symmetry.space_group_name_H-M   'P 1'
#
loop_
_entity.id
_entity.type
_entity.pdbx_description
1 polymer ?
#
loop_
_entity_poly.entity_id
_entity_poly.type
_entity_poly.pdbx_seq_one_letter_code
_entity_poly.pdbx_strand_id
1 'polypeptide(L)'
;MKNLSKIKNLFKAFLRIYLKGGYKMNFTEIKNILGEDSEYLLDHSCKTISKEQIHLPGADFVERIFGISDRSFQVRQNLKTLFNHGRLKGTGYLSILPVDQGIEHSAGASFAPNPIYFDPENIIKLAVEGGCNAVTSTLGVLGIVCRKYADQIPFIVKLNHNELLSYPNSYDQRMFSTVEQAYEMGARGV
;
A
#
# COMPACT_ATOMS: atom_id res chain seq x y z
N MET A 1 -22.36 16.52 4.47
CA MET A 1 -22.59 16.04 3.08
C MET A 1 -21.87 16.85 1.97
N LYS A 2 -21.52 18.13 2.17
CA LYS A 2 -20.80 18.93 1.15
C LYS A 2 -19.34 18.48 0.89
N ASN A 3 -18.66 17.87 1.85
CA ASN A 3 -17.25 17.44 1.71
C ASN A 3 -17.04 16.19 0.84
N LEU A 4 -18.03 15.28 0.76
CA LEU A 4 -17.88 14.05 -0.04
C LEU A 4 -17.85 14.32 -1.55
N SER A 5 -18.56 15.34 -2.02
CA SER A 5 -18.55 15.73 -3.44
C SER A 5 -17.24 16.40 -3.85
N LYS A 6 -16.63 17.20 -2.96
CA LYS A 6 -15.31 17.82 -3.18
C LYS A 6 -14.21 16.75 -3.23
N ILE A 7 -14.22 15.77 -2.31
CA ILE A 7 -13.27 14.65 -2.30
C ILE A 7 -13.39 13.79 -3.58
N LYS A 8 -14.62 13.52 -4.04
CA LYS A 8 -14.86 12.83 -5.32
C LYS A 8 -14.32 13.60 -6.53
N ASN A 9 -14.44 14.93 -6.51
CA ASN A 9 -13.92 15.77 -7.58
C ASN A 9 -12.39 15.86 -7.54
N LEU A 10 -11.80 15.88 -6.34
CA LEU A 10 -10.35 15.81 -6.13
C LEU A 10 -9.78 14.48 -6.67
N PHE A 11 -10.43 13.37 -6.35
CA PHE A 11 -10.05 12.04 -6.82
C PHE A 11 -10.17 11.91 -8.35
N LYS A 12 -11.24 12.47 -8.94
CA LYS A 12 -11.41 12.50 -10.40
C LYS A 12 -10.37 13.38 -11.09
N ALA A 13 -10.01 14.53 -10.50
CA ALA A 13 -8.95 15.40 -11.02
C ALA A 13 -7.59 14.72 -10.93
N PHE A 14 -7.28 14.09 -9.80
CA PHE A 14 -6.07 13.31 -9.60
C PHE A 14 -5.96 12.14 -10.60
N LEU A 15 -7.04 11.38 -10.80
CA LEU A 15 -7.08 10.31 -11.80
C LEU A 15 -6.88 10.82 -13.24
N ARG A 16 -7.50 11.95 -13.61
CA ARG A 16 -7.33 12.55 -14.94
C ARG A 16 -5.90 13.01 -15.21
N ILE A 17 -5.22 13.51 -14.20
CA ILE A 17 -3.84 14.01 -14.31
C ILE A 17 -2.87 12.84 -14.37
N TYR A 18 -3.10 11.80 -13.58
CA TYR A 18 -2.29 10.58 -13.54
C TYR A 18 -2.38 9.76 -14.85
N LEU A 19 -3.58 9.69 -15.44
CA LEU A 19 -3.83 8.95 -16.69
C LEU A 19 -3.33 9.67 -17.97
N LYS A 20 -2.97 10.96 -17.88
CA LYS A 20 -2.50 11.77 -19.04
C LYS A 20 -0.98 11.98 -19.11
N GLY A 21 -0.19 11.13 -18.46
CA GLY A 21 1.26 11.14 -18.65
C GLY A 21 1.99 12.23 -17.89
N GLY A 22 2.32 11.98 -16.62
CA GLY A 22 3.47 12.59 -15.95
C GLY A 22 3.39 14.07 -15.58
N TYR A 23 2.21 14.69 -15.57
CA TYR A 23 2.08 16.07 -15.12
C TYR A 23 2.29 16.18 -13.61
N LYS A 24 3.38 16.79 -13.18
CA LYS A 24 3.59 17.15 -11.76
C LYS A 24 2.77 18.39 -11.43
N MET A 25 1.70 18.21 -10.67
CA MET A 25 0.96 19.36 -10.12
C MET A 25 1.87 20.18 -9.21
N ASN A 26 1.91 21.48 -9.43
CA ASN A 26 2.58 22.38 -8.51
C ASN A 26 1.70 22.70 -7.29
N PHE A 27 2.32 23.25 -6.23
CA PHE A 27 1.64 23.52 -4.97
C PHE A 27 0.45 24.50 -5.11
N THR A 28 0.55 25.46 -6.03
CA THR A 28 -0.52 26.43 -6.32
C THR A 28 -1.73 25.75 -6.94
N GLU A 29 -1.53 24.83 -7.87
CA GLU A 29 -2.62 24.04 -8.47
C GLU A 29 -3.33 23.18 -7.42
N ILE A 30 -2.58 22.58 -6.48
CA ILE A 30 -3.16 21.83 -5.36
C ILE A 30 -4.01 22.75 -4.50
N LYS A 31 -3.52 23.94 -4.11
CA LYS A 31 -4.29 24.93 -3.34
C LYS A 31 -5.56 25.36 -4.07
N ASN A 32 -5.49 25.63 -5.35
CA ASN A 32 -6.66 26.02 -6.15
C ASN A 32 -7.74 24.91 -6.20
N ILE A 33 -7.32 23.64 -6.28
CA ILE A 33 -8.26 22.50 -6.25
C ILE A 33 -8.92 22.34 -4.88
N LEU A 34 -8.17 22.56 -3.79
CA LEU A 34 -8.68 22.47 -2.42
C LEU A 34 -9.55 23.67 -2.04
N GLY A 35 -9.34 24.82 -2.68
CA GLY A 35 -10.10 26.04 -2.43
C GLY A 35 -9.94 26.56 -1.00
N GLU A 36 -11.04 26.96 -0.37
CA GLU A 36 -11.06 27.53 0.99
C GLU A 36 -10.55 26.57 2.06
N ASP A 37 -10.63 25.26 1.83
CA ASP A 37 -10.16 24.25 2.76
C ASP A 37 -8.63 24.01 2.67
N SER A 38 -7.93 24.69 1.75
CA SER A 38 -6.52 24.41 1.42
C SER A 38 -5.57 24.57 2.61
N GLU A 39 -5.70 25.63 3.38
CA GLU A 39 -4.86 25.86 4.56
C GLU A 39 -5.08 24.79 5.62
N TYR A 40 -6.35 24.51 5.94
CA TYR A 40 -6.69 23.50 6.92
C TYR A 40 -6.19 22.09 6.52
N LEU A 41 -6.30 21.73 5.25
CA LEU A 41 -5.94 20.40 4.77
C LEU A 41 -4.43 20.22 4.56
N LEU A 42 -3.72 21.28 4.15
CA LEU A 42 -2.28 21.20 3.88
C LEU A 42 -1.41 21.50 5.08
N ASP A 43 -1.88 22.38 5.98
CA ASP A 43 -1.11 22.85 7.14
C ASP A 43 -1.73 22.41 8.48
N HIS A 44 -2.54 21.34 8.43
CA HIS A 44 -3.19 20.83 9.63
C HIS A 44 -2.18 20.42 10.70
N SER A 45 -2.35 20.96 11.90
CA SER A 45 -1.62 20.55 13.09
C SER A 45 -2.54 19.92 14.11
N CYS A 46 -2.14 18.79 14.68
CA CYS A 46 -2.85 18.19 15.79
C CYS A 46 -2.73 19.09 17.02
N LYS A 47 -3.89 19.49 17.58
CA LYS A 47 -3.93 20.38 18.75
C LYS A 47 -3.83 19.61 20.07
N THR A 48 -4.12 18.32 20.06
CA THR A 48 -4.17 17.48 21.27
C THR A 48 -2.80 16.92 21.63
N ILE A 49 -2.05 16.46 20.63
CA ILE A 49 -0.70 15.89 20.80
C ILE A 49 0.23 16.59 19.81
N SER A 50 1.17 17.36 20.31
CA SER A 50 2.15 18.04 19.45
C SER A 50 3.25 17.08 18.98
N LYS A 51 3.95 17.44 17.90
CA LYS A 51 5.05 16.61 17.37
C LYS A 51 6.19 16.44 18.35
N GLU A 52 6.41 17.42 19.24
CA GLU A 52 7.45 17.40 20.26
C GLU A 52 7.16 16.38 21.38
N GLN A 53 5.90 15.97 21.51
CA GLN A 53 5.47 14.96 22.50
C GLN A 53 5.61 13.53 22.01
N ILE A 54 5.93 13.32 20.71
CA ILE A 54 6.06 11.99 20.10
C ILE A 54 7.42 11.83 19.43
N HIS A 55 7.95 10.62 19.54
CA HIS A 55 9.13 10.25 18.75
C HIS A 55 8.69 9.79 17.36
N LEU A 56 8.78 10.67 16.39
CA LEU A 56 8.41 10.36 15.01
C LEU A 56 9.27 9.22 14.44
N PRO A 57 8.74 8.43 13.50
CA PRO A 57 9.52 7.46 12.76
C PRO A 57 10.72 8.11 12.05
N GLY A 58 11.81 7.36 11.95
CA GLY A 58 13.03 7.78 11.29
C GLY A 58 13.83 6.57 10.80
N ALA A 59 15.05 6.80 10.34
CA ALA A 59 15.93 5.73 9.86
C ALA A 59 16.25 4.67 10.91
N ASP A 60 16.18 5.05 12.18
CA ASP A 60 16.42 4.20 13.35
C ASP A 60 15.20 3.36 13.77
N PHE A 61 14.05 3.53 13.11
CA PHE A 61 12.76 2.97 13.55
C PHE A 61 12.83 1.48 13.87
N VAL A 62 13.39 0.67 12.97
CA VAL A 62 13.45 -0.78 13.17
C VAL A 62 14.33 -1.15 14.35
N GLU A 63 15.50 -0.53 14.48
CA GLU A 63 16.42 -0.81 15.60
C GLU A 63 15.85 -0.31 16.92
N ARG A 64 15.31 0.89 16.95
CA ARG A 64 14.78 1.49 18.16
C ARG A 64 13.57 0.74 18.71
N ILE A 65 12.68 0.27 17.84
CA ILE A 65 11.44 -0.40 18.26
C ILE A 65 11.63 -1.93 18.39
N PHE A 66 12.30 -2.56 17.42
CA PHE A 66 12.39 -4.02 17.36
C PHE A 66 13.75 -4.58 17.81
N GLY A 67 14.76 -3.73 17.99
CA GLY A 67 16.08 -4.13 18.46
C GLY A 67 16.08 -4.70 19.88
N ILE A 68 15.18 -4.21 20.73
CA ILE A 68 15.01 -4.65 22.12
C ILE A 68 13.88 -5.68 22.30
N SER A 69 13.24 -6.11 21.20
CA SER A 69 12.15 -7.10 21.24
C SER A 69 12.69 -8.53 21.17
N ASP A 70 11.82 -9.48 21.47
CA ASP A 70 12.06 -10.93 21.34
C ASP A 70 11.97 -11.45 19.88
N ARG A 71 11.84 -10.55 18.91
CA ARG A 71 11.75 -10.92 17.50
C ARG A 71 13.03 -11.59 17.01
N SER A 72 12.89 -12.69 16.25
CA SER A 72 14.02 -13.40 15.67
C SER A 72 14.85 -12.50 14.76
N PHE A 73 16.10 -12.87 14.54
CA PHE A 73 16.99 -12.16 13.60
C PHE A 73 16.36 -12.06 12.21
N GLN A 74 15.73 -13.14 11.72
CA GLN A 74 15.08 -13.17 10.41
C GLN A 74 13.92 -12.15 10.30
N VAL A 75 13.09 -12.05 11.35
CA VAL A 75 11.99 -11.06 11.37
C VAL A 75 12.55 -9.65 11.33
N ARG A 76 13.60 -9.35 12.10
CA ARG A 76 14.24 -8.01 12.07
C ARG A 76 14.88 -7.70 10.72
N GLN A 77 15.47 -8.68 10.05
CA GLN A 77 16.00 -8.49 8.68
C GLN A 77 14.89 -8.23 7.66
N ASN A 78 13.77 -8.94 7.75
CA ASN A 78 12.62 -8.69 6.89
C ASN A 78 12.04 -7.28 7.10
N LEU A 79 11.91 -6.83 8.35
CA LEU A 79 11.51 -5.46 8.66
C LEU A 79 12.50 -4.43 8.06
N LYS A 80 13.81 -4.63 8.24
CA LYS A 80 14.82 -3.78 7.62
C LYS A 80 14.70 -3.72 6.10
N THR A 81 14.44 -4.86 5.46
CA THR A 81 14.22 -4.92 4.01
C THR A 81 13.03 -4.06 3.61
N LEU A 82 11.89 -4.18 4.31
CA LEU A 82 10.69 -3.41 4.03
C LEU A 82 10.91 -1.89 4.21
N PHE A 83 11.51 -1.48 5.34
CA PHE A 83 11.71 -0.06 5.66
C PHE A 83 12.85 0.60 4.87
N ASN A 84 13.74 -0.18 4.26
CA ASN A 84 14.86 0.33 3.45
C ASN A 84 14.64 0.15 1.94
N HIS A 85 13.41 -0.14 1.52
CA HIS A 85 13.04 -0.26 0.11
C HIS A 85 12.14 0.89 -0.32
N GLY A 86 12.04 1.11 -1.66
CA GLY A 86 11.14 2.07 -2.26
C GLY A 86 11.46 3.54 -1.96
N ARG A 87 10.52 4.42 -2.31
CA ARG A 87 10.68 5.87 -2.19
C ARG A 87 10.72 6.39 -0.75
N LEU A 88 10.19 5.61 0.20
CA LEU A 88 10.18 5.97 1.62
C LEU A 88 11.30 5.29 2.42
N LYS A 89 12.29 4.71 1.75
CA LYS A 89 13.43 4.06 2.44
C LYS A 89 14.10 5.00 3.44
N GLY A 90 14.36 4.48 4.63
CA GLY A 90 15.07 5.21 5.69
C GLY A 90 14.25 6.31 6.38
N THR A 91 12.97 6.45 6.07
CA THR A 91 12.11 7.45 6.73
C THR A 91 11.36 6.88 7.94
N GLY A 92 11.34 5.56 8.11
CA GLY A 92 10.51 4.88 9.11
C GLY A 92 9.04 4.76 8.73
N TYR A 93 8.69 5.09 7.49
CA TYR A 93 7.35 4.92 6.92
C TYR A 93 7.36 3.87 5.80
N LEU A 94 6.19 3.28 5.53
CA LEU A 94 5.97 2.31 4.47
C LEU A 94 4.90 2.79 3.50
N SER A 95 5.15 2.58 2.21
CA SER A 95 4.16 2.69 1.14
C SER A 95 3.96 1.29 0.56
N ILE A 96 2.81 0.70 0.78
CA ILE A 96 2.48 -0.65 0.34
C ILE A 96 1.33 -0.57 -0.65
N LEU A 97 1.43 -1.27 -1.79
CA LEU A 97 0.34 -1.45 -2.73
C LEU A 97 -0.39 -2.76 -2.43
N PRO A 98 -1.60 -2.74 -1.82
CA PRO A 98 -2.39 -3.94 -1.63
C PRO A 98 -3.35 -4.14 -2.81
N VAL A 99 -3.44 -5.37 -3.33
CA VAL A 99 -4.39 -5.76 -4.39
C VAL A 99 -4.93 -7.15 -4.10
N ASP A 100 -6.20 -7.25 -3.76
CA ASP A 100 -6.88 -8.51 -3.44
C ASP A 100 -8.12 -8.77 -4.31
N GLN A 101 -8.25 -8.04 -5.41
CA GLN A 101 -9.30 -8.22 -6.39
C GLN A 101 -9.31 -9.66 -6.94
N GLY A 102 -10.49 -10.21 -7.02
CA GLY A 102 -10.73 -11.61 -7.38
C GLY A 102 -11.15 -12.50 -6.20
N ILE A 103 -10.95 -12.03 -4.96
CA ILE A 103 -11.43 -12.69 -3.74
C ILE A 103 -12.35 -11.74 -2.95
N GLU A 104 -11.84 -10.65 -2.39
CA GLU A 104 -12.69 -9.72 -1.62
C GLU A 104 -13.52 -8.80 -2.52
N HIS A 105 -12.98 -8.43 -3.66
CA HIS A 105 -13.62 -7.56 -4.63
C HIS A 105 -13.65 -8.21 -6.01
N SER A 106 -14.66 -7.86 -6.81
CA SER A 106 -14.72 -8.32 -8.19
C SER A 106 -13.55 -7.77 -9.01
N ALA A 107 -12.66 -8.65 -9.46
CA ALA A 107 -11.61 -8.27 -10.41
C ALA A 107 -12.23 -7.71 -11.70
N GLY A 108 -13.31 -8.33 -12.20
CA GLY A 108 -14.03 -7.87 -13.38
C GLY A 108 -14.47 -6.43 -13.28
N ALA A 109 -15.16 -6.06 -12.20
CA ALA A 109 -15.64 -4.70 -11.99
C ALA A 109 -14.49 -3.71 -11.72
N SER A 110 -13.47 -4.14 -10.93
CA SER A 110 -12.37 -3.26 -10.54
C SER A 110 -11.43 -2.94 -11.68
N PHE A 111 -11.13 -3.92 -12.54
CA PHE A 111 -10.13 -3.78 -13.60
C PHE A 111 -10.72 -3.44 -14.98
N ALA A 112 -12.04 -3.52 -15.17
CA ALA A 112 -12.67 -3.14 -16.43
C ALA A 112 -12.26 -1.75 -16.95
N PRO A 113 -12.10 -0.71 -16.11
CA PRO A 113 -11.64 0.61 -16.57
C PRO A 113 -10.20 0.61 -17.08
N ASN A 114 -9.37 -0.34 -16.65
CA ASN A 114 -7.99 -0.52 -17.10
C ASN A 114 -7.64 -2.02 -17.14
N PRO A 115 -7.99 -2.71 -18.23
CA PRO A 115 -7.88 -4.17 -18.34
C PRO A 115 -6.47 -4.74 -18.23
N ILE A 116 -5.42 -3.94 -18.35
CA ILE A 116 -4.04 -4.41 -18.17
C ILE A 116 -3.79 -5.06 -16.82
N TYR A 117 -4.56 -4.68 -15.78
CA TYR A 117 -4.42 -5.21 -14.41
C TYR A 117 -5.06 -6.60 -14.23
N PHE A 118 -5.73 -7.16 -15.23
CA PHE A 118 -6.05 -8.59 -15.25
C PHE A 118 -4.81 -9.47 -15.35
N ASP A 119 -3.71 -8.95 -15.89
CA ASP A 119 -2.41 -9.56 -15.78
C ASP A 119 -1.73 -9.11 -14.46
N PRO A 120 -1.51 -10.03 -13.50
CA PRO A 120 -0.92 -9.69 -12.22
C PRO A 120 0.50 -9.11 -12.31
N GLU A 121 1.23 -9.38 -13.39
CA GLU A 121 2.55 -8.79 -13.63
C GLU A 121 2.48 -7.26 -13.69
N ASN A 122 1.43 -6.70 -14.27
CA ASN A 122 1.26 -5.25 -14.36
C ASN A 122 0.96 -4.59 -13.00
N ILE A 123 0.39 -5.34 -12.06
CA ILE A 123 0.23 -4.88 -10.67
C ILE A 123 1.60 -4.73 -10.00
N ILE A 124 2.49 -5.71 -10.19
CA ILE A 124 3.83 -5.65 -9.63
C ILE A 124 4.65 -4.52 -10.27
N LYS A 125 4.58 -4.37 -11.59
CA LYS A 125 5.22 -3.24 -12.30
C LYS A 125 4.75 -1.90 -11.76
N LEU A 126 3.44 -1.74 -11.53
CA LEU A 126 2.89 -0.52 -10.95
C LEU A 126 3.48 -0.23 -9.55
N ALA A 127 3.62 -1.25 -8.70
CA ALA A 127 4.23 -1.09 -7.38
C ALA A 127 5.71 -0.68 -7.46
N VAL A 128 6.47 -1.28 -8.38
CA VAL A 128 7.88 -0.96 -8.63
C VAL A 128 8.01 0.47 -9.16
N GLU A 129 7.27 0.83 -10.19
CA GLU A 129 7.27 2.18 -10.80
C GLU A 129 6.80 3.25 -9.80
N GLY A 130 5.82 2.91 -8.95
CA GLY A 130 5.35 3.78 -7.87
C GLY A 130 6.34 3.93 -6.71
N GLY A 131 7.46 3.19 -6.73
CA GLY A 131 8.46 3.20 -5.67
C GLY A 131 7.90 2.72 -4.33
N CYS A 132 6.98 1.75 -4.35
CA CYS A 132 6.42 1.18 -3.12
C CYS A 132 7.50 0.42 -2.33
N ASN A 133 7.36 0.37 -1.01
CA ASN A 133 8.21 -0.43 -0.14
C ASN A 133 7.91 -1.93 -0.27
N ALA A 134 6.65 -2.26 -0.57
CA ALA A 134 6.22 -3.63 -0.80
C ALA A 134 4.96 -3.66 -1.66
N VAL A 135 4.67 -4.84 -2.21
CA VAL A 135 3.37 -5.17 -2.79
C VAL A 135 2.71 -6.27 -1.96
N THR A 136 1.41 -6.14 -1.74
CA THR A 136 0.62 -7.13 -1.00
C THR A 136 -0.46 -7.68 -1.90
N SER A 137 -0.57 -9.01 -1.96
CA SER A 137 -1.65 -9.68 -2.68
C SER A 137 -1.88 -11.09 -2.13
N THR A 138 -2.73 -11.86 -2.79
CA THR A 138 -2.97 -13.25 -2.45
C THR A 138 -1.75 -14.13 -2.78
N LEU A 139 -1.64 -15.28 -2.11
CA LEU A 139 -0.58 -16.26 -2.39
C LEU A 139 -0.56 -16.66 -3.88
N GLY A 140 -1.73 -16.88 -4.49
CA GLY A 140 -1.84 -17.30 -5.88
C GLY A 140 -1.33 -16.23 -6.85
N VAL A 141 -1.73 -14.98 -6.67
CA VAL A 141 -1.28 -13.86 -7.51
C VAL A 141 0.23 -13.67 -7.40
N LEU A 142 0.76 -13.60 -6.18
CA LEU A 142 2.19 -13.42 -5.96
C LEU A 142 3.00 -14.64 -6.45
N GLY A 143 2.47 -15.86 -6.25
CA GLY A 143 3.10 -17.10 -6.69
C GLY A 143 3.36 -17.17 -8.20
N ILE A 144 2.55 -16.53 -9.02
CA ILE A 144 2.73 -16.45 -10.48
C ILE A 144 3.90 -15.54 -10.85
N VAL A 145 4.09 -14.42 -10.14
CA VAL A 145 4.98 -13.33 -10.58
C VAL A 145 6.18 -13.09 -9.66
N CYS A 146 6.15 -13.54 -8.39
CA CYS A 146 7.13 -13.12 -7.39
C CYS A 146 8.58 -13.47 -7.74
N ARG A 147 8.82 -14.62 -8.38
CA ARG A 147 10.18 -15.04 -8.76
C ARG A 147 10.85 -14.05 -9.70
N LYS A 148 10.08 -13.48 -10.61
CA LYS A 148 10.59 -12.54 -11.62
C LYS A 148 10.95 -11.17 -11.01
N TYR A 149 10.34 -10.80 -9.89
CA TYR A 149 10.49 -9.48 -9.24
C TYR A 149 11.04 -9.56 -7.82
N ALA A 150 11.55 -10.73 -7.41
CA ALA A 150 11.98 -10.96 -6.02
C ALA A 150 13.13 -10.08 -5.56
N ASP A 151 13.97 -9.61 -6.49
CA ASP A 151 15.08 -8.68 -6.27
C ASP A 151 14.68 -7.21 -6.41
N GLN A 152 13.48 -6.94 -6.96
CA GLN A 152 13.02 -5.58 -7.28
C GLN A 152 12.05 -5.03 -6.26
N ILE A 153 11.26 -5.85 -5.59
CA ILE A 153 10.29 -5.42 -4.59
C ILE A 153 9.98 -6.51 -3.57
N PRO A 154 9.93 -6.21 -2.27
CA PRO A 154 9.46 -7.14 -1.25
C PRO A 154 7.99 -7.51 -1.41
N PHE A 155 7.64 -8.76 -1.09
CA PHE A 155 6.28 -9.28 -1.12
C PHE A 155 5.73 -9.48 0.29
N ILE A 156 4.45 -9.17 0.47
CA ILE A 156 3.65 -9.47 1.65
C ILE A 156 2.44 -10.28 1.20
N VAL A 157 2.16 -11.39 1.85
CA VAL A 157 1.03 -12.25 1.50
C VAL A 157 -0.15 -11.93 2.42
N LYS A 158 -1.29 -11.59 1.85
CA LYS A 158 -2.55 -11.53 2.59
C LYS A 158 -3.09 -12.94 2.74
N LEU A 159 -3.12 -13.45 3.97
CA LEU A 159 -3.48 -14.85 4.28
C LEU A 159 -4.99 -15.07 4.32
N ASN A 160 -5.75 -14.12 4.87
CA ASN A 160 -7.18 -14.22 5.09
C ASN A 160 -7.95 -13.16 4.32
N HIS A 161 -9.13 -13.52 3.87
CA HIS A 161 -10.01 -12.65 3.09
C HIS A 161 -11.47 -12.81 3.52
N ASN A 162 -12.26 -11.75 3.38
CA ASN A 162 -13.72 -11.87 3.31
C ASN A 162 -14.11 -12.44 1.94
N GLU A 163 -14.83 -13.55 1.93
CA GLU A 163 -15.29 -14.14 0.68
C GLU A 163 -16.62 -13.48 0.24
N LEU A 164 -16.54 -12.19 -0.12
CA LEU A 164 -17.73 -11.40 -0.41
C LEU A 164 -18.41 -11.76 -1.74
N LEU A 165 -17.70 -12.42 -2.65
CA LEU A 165 -18.24 -12.80 -3.96
C LEU A 165 -19.20 -13.99 -3.86
N SER A 166 -18.89 -14.96 -2.98
CA SER A 166 -19.71 -16.15 -2.76
C SER A 166 -20.70 -15.98 -1.60
N TYR A 167 -20.33 -15.18 -0.61
CA TYR A 167 -21.11 -14.94 0.61
C TYR A 167 -21.29 -13.43 0.86
N PRO A 168 -22.08 -12.72 0.03
CA PRO A 168 -22.09 -11.25 0.00
C PRO A 168 -22.55 -10.59 1.31
N ASN A 169 -23.18 -11.32 2.21
CA ASN A 169 -23.63 -10.82 3.51
C ASN A 169 -22.82 -11.39 4.69
N SER A 170 -21.72 -12.08 4.41
CA SER A 170 -20.86 -12.66 5.43
C SER A 170 -19.61 -11.80 5.63
N TYR A 171 -19.34 -11.45 6.87
CA TYR A 171 -18.07 -10.83 7.28
C TYR A 171 -17.11 -11.89 7.83
N ASP A 172 -17.24 -13.12 7.34
CA ASP A 172 -16.47 -14.26 7.77
C ASP A 172 -15.13 -14.31 7.05
N GLN A 173 -14.05 -14.13 7.80
CA GLN A 173 -12.70 -14.21 7.28
C GLN A 173 -12.32 -15.67 7.01
N ARG A 174 -11.91 -15.96 5.79
CA ARG A 174 -11.43 -17.28 5.36
C ARG A 174 -9.92 -17.26 5.12
N MET A 175 -9.24 -18.29 5.61
CA MET A 175 -7.82 -18.50 5.33
C MET A 175 -7.67 -19.10 3.93
N PHE A 176 -6.88 -18.44 3.09
CA PHE A 176 -6.56 -18.88 1.73
C PHE A 176 -5.10 -19.36 1.59
N SER A 177 -4.31 -19.16 2.62
CA SER A 177 -2.91 -19.62 2.68
C SER A 177 -2.42 -19.66 4.13
N THR A 178 -1.25 -20.28 4.34
CA THR A 178 -0.61 -20.35 5.64
C THR A 178 0.64 -19.49 5.70
N VAL A 179 1.14 -19.24 6.92
CA VAL A 179 2.41 -18.53 7.14
C VAL A 179 3.57 -19.30 6.51
N GLU A 180 3.55 -20.64 6.63
CA GLU A 180 4.58 -21.53 6.09
C GLU A 180 4.64 -21.41 4.56
N GLN A 181 3.49 -21.46 3.87
CA GLN A 181 3.43 -21.29 2.42
C GLN A 181 3.97 -19.93 1.98
N ALA A 182 3.61 -18.86 2.70
CA ALA A 182 4.11 -17.52 2.42
C ALA A 182 5.64 -17.43 2.62
N TYR A 183 6.13 -18.03 3.70
CA TYR A 183 7.57 -18.09 4.00
C TYR A 183 8.35 -18.85 2.93
N GLU A 184 7.89 -20.04 2.53
CA GLU A 184 8.51 -20.86 1.48
C GLU A 184 8.53 -20.17 0.13
N MET A 185 7.51 -19.35 -0.16
CA MET A 185 7.48 -18.52 -1.36
C MET A 185 8.49 -17.35 -1.31
N GLY A 186 9.04 -17.04 -0.14
CA GLY A 186 9.99 -15.94 0.06
C GLY A 186 9.35 -14.60 0.43
N ALA A 187 8.11 -14.59 0.89
CA ALA A 187 7.46 -13.38 1.39
C ALA A 187 8.23 -12.77 2.56
N ARG A 188 8.23 -11.45 2.64
CA ARG A 188 8.87 -10.69 3.73
C ARG A 188 7.93 -10.41 4.89
N GLY A 189 6.63 -10.65 4.71
CA GLY A 189 5.60 -10.49 5.71
C GLY A 189 4.28 -11.15 5.31
N VAL A 190 3.37 -11.23 6.24
CA VAL A 190 2.00 -11.67 6.06
C VAL A 190 1.04 -10.72 6.76
#